data_5faea36b0c4e71b6fa0976176a8b9ecd
#
_entry.id   5faea36b0c4e71b6fa0976176a8b9ecd
#
_cell.length_a   1.000
_cell.length_b   1.000
_cell.length_c   1.000
_cell.angle_alpha   90.00
_cell.angle_beta   90.00
_cell.angle_gamma   90.00
#
_symmetry.space_group_name_H-M   'P 1'
#
loop_
_entity.id
_entity.type
_entity.pdbx_description
1 polymer ?
#
loop_
_entity_poly.entity_id
_entity_poly.type
_entity_poly.pdbx_seq_one_letter_code
_entity_poly.pdbx_strand_id
1 'polypeptide(L)'
;MSARRSPSSTVSETLVKSVRAAKCLAIPRAVRRAAMRGEGRSRGRRRLAPMCSRYVQITEPKVLAGLFGVVRPLPVLPPKMSMYNIAPPHRALVVRDNPKRELAVMRWGLVPPGATNVSIGQKMFNARAETVAQRPAYAGAFEQRRCIVPADGFYEWKESDGAKQAYYIKRVDGAPMAFAGLWEQKKTREGPLETFTIVTTTANAVVAPIHSRMPVILDEAGWRTWLEAEADREAVTRLLKPCESSAITAVRVGDHVNTLTNDDAECVRAMEG
;
A
#
# COMPACT_ATOMS: atom_id res chain seq x y z
N MET A 1 -47.64 -2.43 11.26
CA MET A 1 -46.22 -2.32 11.69
C MET A 1 -45.38 -3.17 10.73
N SER A 2 -44.81 -2.57 9.70
CA SER A 2 -44.02 -3.27 8.64
C SER A 2 -42.57 -2.82 8.75
N ALA A 3 -41.69 -3.74 9.13
CA ALA A 3 -40.25 -3.49 9.24
C ALA A 3 -39.63 -3.43 7.81
N ARG A 4 -39.10 -2.28 7.45
CA ARG A 4 -38.32 -2.10 6.20
C ARG A 4 -36.94 -2.72 6.39
N ARG A 5 -36.61 -3.75 5.62
CA ARG A 5 -35.27 -4.34 5.53
C ARG A 5 -34.37 -3.40 4.70
N SER A 6 -33.22 -3.08 5.22
CA SER A 6 -32.16 -2.29 4.54
C SER A 6 -31.49 -3.10 3.44
N PRO A 7 -31.12 -2.52 2.27
CA PRO A 7 -30.57 -3.24 1.13
C PRO A 7 -29.04 -3.34 1.10
N SER A 8 -28.36 -3.53 2.23
CA SER A 8 -26.88 -3.42 2.30
C SER A 8 -26.07 -4.70 2.06
N SER A 9 -26.72 -5.88 2.02
CA SER A 9 -25.96 -7.15 1.88
C SER A 9 -25.70 -7.61 0.45
N THR A 10 -26.51 -7.16 -0.51
CA THR A 10 -26.47 -7.65 -1.91
C THR A 10 -25.34 -7.01 -2.75
N VAL A 11 -24.92 -5.79 -2.43
CA VAL A 11 -23.88 -5.06 -3.17
C VAL A 11 -22.49 -5.64 -2.91
N SER A 12 -22.24 -6.11 -1.69
CA SER A 12 -20.94 -6.66 -1.30
C SER A 12 -20.61 -7.99 -1.99
N GLU A 13 -21.59 -8.91 -2.08
CA GLU A 13 -21.36 -10.22 -2.73
C GLU A 13 -21.18 -10.15 -4.24
N THR A 14 -21.86 -9.23 -4.91
CA THR A 14 -21.73 -9.04 -6.36
C THR A 14 -20.37 -8.44 -6.74
N LEU A 15 -19.85 -7.53 -5.91
CA LEU A 15 -18.53 -6.93 -6.13
C LEU A 15 -17.39 -7.95 -5.98
N VAL A 16 -17.45 -8.81 -4.98
CA VAL A 16 -16.43 -9.86 -4.75
C VAL A 16 -16.41 -10.88 -5.90
N LYS A 17 -17.57 -11.21 -6.49
CA LYS A 17 -17.65 -12.10 -7.65
C LYS A 17 -17.06 -11.48 -8.92
N SER A 18 -17.16 -10.16 -9.11
CA SER A 18 -16.59 -9.45 -10.26
C SER A 18 -15.06 -9.42 -10.26
N VAL A 19 -14.43 -9.33 -9.08
CA VAL A 19 -12.97 -9.35 -8.93
C VAL A 19 -12.36 -10.71 -9.36
N ARG A 20 -13.12 -11.82 -9.25
CA ARG A 20 -12.66 -13.14 -9.70
C ARG A 20 -12.69 -13.33 -11.22
N ALA A 21 -13.51 -12.58 -11.96
CA ALA A 21 -13.67 -12.74 -13.41
C ALA A 21 -12.67 -11.92 -14.24
N ALA A 22 -12.03 -10.87 -13.68
CA ALA A 22 -11.14 -9.95 -14.41
C ALA A 22 -9.71 -10.51 -14.66
N LYS A 23 -9.44 -11.80 -14.42
CA LYS A 23 -8.08 -12.40 -14.43
C LYS A 23 -7.53 -12.82 -15.79
N CYS A 24 -8.17 -12.51 -16.91
CA CYS A 24 -7.65 -12.91 -18.22
C CYS A 24 -7.77 -11.81 -19.28
N LEU A 25 -6.79 -10.92 -19.35
CA LEU A 25 -6.50 -10.20 -20.59
C LEU A 25 -4.98 -9.98 -20.71
N ALA A 26 -4.41 -10.66 -21.68
CA ALA A 26 -2.99 -10.62 -22.02
C ALA A 26 -2.59 -9.28 -22.64
N ILE A 27 -1.47 -8.70 -22.20
CA ILE A 27 -0.87 -7.48 -22.76
C ILE A 27 0.24 -7.88 -23.77
N PRO A 28 0.35 -7.19 -24.91
CA PRO A 28 1.28 -7.54 -26.00
C PRO A 28 2.75 -7.28 -25.64
N ARG A 29 3.62 -8.17 -26.15
CA ARG A 29 5.08 -8.06 -26.14
C ARG A 29 5.56 -6.95 -27.09
N ALA A 30 6.18 -5.89 -26.56
CA ALA A 30 7.26 -5.15 -27.26
C ALA A 30 7.98 -4.26 -26.23
N VAL A 31 9.22 -4.51 -25.99
CA VAL A 31 10.40 -3.64 -25.96
C VAL A 31 11.53 -4.36 -25.22
N ARG A 32 12.44 -4.96 -25.98
CA ARG A 32 13.79 -5.31 -25.51
C ARG A 32 14.77 -4.38 -26.21
N ARG A 33 15.59 -3.65 -25.46
CA ARG A 33 17.05 -3.47 -25.65
C ARG A 33 17.59 -2.28 -24.86
N ALA A 34 18.77 -2.56 -24.33
CA ALA A 34 19.82 -1.65 -23.88
C ALA A 34 19.90 -1.32 -22.39
N ALA A 35 20.79 -2.00 -21.69
CA ALA A 35 21.85 -1.36 -20.90
C ALA A 35 22.79 -2.44 -20.32
N MET A 36 23.96 -2.59 -20.92
CA MET A 36 25.15 -3.20 -20.28
C MET A 36 26.19 -2.08 -20.09
N ARG A 37 26.68 -1.94 -18.87
CA ARG A 37 28.06 -1.72 -18.40
C ARG A 37 28.10 -0.91 -17.11
N GLY A 38 28.87 -1.42 -16.15
CA GLY A 38 29.28 -0.68 -14.98
C GLY A 38 29.46 -1.54 -13.71
N GLU A 39 30.45 -2.45 -13.71
CA GLU A 39 30.88 -3.11 -12.47
C GLU A 39 31.80 -2.18 -11.67
N GLY A 40 31.35 -1.81 -10.47
CA GLY A 40 32.16 -1.19 -9.44
C GLY A 40 31.94 -1.92 -8.11
N ARG A 41 32.85 -2.83 -7.74
CA ARG A 41 32.84 -3.52 -6.45
C ARG A 41 33.17 -2.54 -5.32
N SER A 42 32.16 -2.09 -4.57
CA SER A 42 32.37 -1.56 -3.22
C SER A 42 31.81 -2.56 -2.20
N ARG A 43 32.69 -3.04 -1.30
CA ARG A 43 32.27 -3.78 -0.10
C ARG A 43 31.50 -2.83 0.83
N GLY A 44 30.21 -2.61 0.53
CA GLY A 44 29.30 -1.78 1.31
C GLY A 44 28.57 -2.61 2.36
N ARG A 45 28.49 -2.09 3.56
CA ARG A 45 27.66 -2.57 4.69
C ARG A 45 26.34 -3.10 4.15
N ARG A 46 25.99 -4.36 4.44
CA ARG A 46 24.66 -4.94 4.19
C ARG A 46 23.63 -4.03 4.85
N ARG A 47 22.96 -3.20 4.07
CA ARG A 47 21.77 -2.50 4.55
C ARG A 47 20.68 -3.57 4.62
N LEU A 48 20.14 -3.80 5.80
CA LEU A 48 18.88 -4.51 5.97
C LEU A 48 17.89 -3.92 4.97
N ALA A 49 17.16 -4.77 4.24
CA ALA A 49 16.12 -4.28 3.34
C ALA A 49 15.15 -3.40 4.14
N PRO A 50 14.79 -2.21 3.64
CA PRO A 50 13.88 -1.35 4.35
C PRO A 50 12.52 -2.06 4.49
N MET A 51 11.98 -2.04 5.71
CA MET A 51 10.71 -2.65 6.11
C MET A 51 9.55 -2.26 5.20
N CYS A 52 8.66 -3.21 4.85
CA CYS A 52 7.39 -2.96 4.13
C CYS A 52 7.60 -1.98 2.97
N SER A 53 8.58 -2.28 2.11
CA SER A 53 9.02 -1.38 1.04
C SER A 53 8.49 -1.76 -0.33
N ARG A 54 7.65 -2.78 -0.43
CA ARG A 54 7.07 -3.30 -1.67
C ARG A 54 5.64 -3.76 -1.47
N TYR A 55 4.76 -3.41 -2.41
CA TYR A 55 3.39 -3.90 -2.42
C TYR A 55 2.81 -3.99 -3.84
N VAL A 56 1.65 -4.60 -3.95
CA VAL A 56 0.90 -4.86 -5.18
C VAL A 56 -0.39 -4.05 -5.16
N GLN A 57 -0.75 -3.42 -6.29
CA GLN A 57 -2.00 -2.69 -6.48
C GLN A 57 -2.48 -2.90 -7.91
N ILE A 58 -3.08 -4.08 -8.16
CA ILE A 58 -3.55 -4.51 -9.50
C ILE A 58 -5.07 -4.42 -9.63
N THR A 59 -5.78 -4.22 -8.53
CA THR A 59 -7.23 -4.04 -8.57
C THR A 59 -7.57 -2.76 -9.32
N GLU A 60 -8.48 -2.86 -10.30
CA GLU A 60 -8.89 -1.75 -11.15
C GLU A 60 -9.41 -0.54 -10.34
N PRO A 61 -9.11 0.70 -10.75
CA PRO A 61 -9.54 1.91 -10.04
C PRO A 61 -11.05 2.00 -9.83
N LYS A 62 -11.85 1.49 -10.78
CA LYS A 62 -13.32 1.46 -10.67
C LYS A 62 -13.78 0.52 -9.55
N VAL A 63 -13.12 -0.60 -9.37
CA VAL A 63 -13.41 -1.56 -8.29
C VAL A 63 -13.02 -0.97 -6.95
N LEU A 64 -11.83 -0.36 -6.85
CA LEU A 64 -11.39 0.35 -5.65
C LEU A 64 -12.35 1.49 -5.29
N ALA A 65 -12.81 2.25 -6.29
CA ALA A 65 -13.76 3.33 -6.07
C ALA A 65 -15.08 2.82 -5.46
N GLY A 66 -15.61 1.71 -5.97
CA GLY A 66 -16.80 1.07 -5.41
C GLY A 66 -16.58 0.56 -3.99
N LEU A 67 -15.45 -0.12 -3.73
CA LEU A 67 -15.10 -0.68 -2.43
C LEU A 67 -15.00 0.39 -1.34
N PHE A 68 -14.34 1.51 -1.64
CA PHE A 68 -14.08 2.58 -0.68
C PHE A 68 -15.11 3.72 -0.74
N GLY A 69 -16.17 3.61 -1.55
CA GLY A 69 -17.23 4.62 -1.64
C GLY A 69 -16.74 5.96 -2.20
N VAL A 70 -15.88 5.92 -3.21
CA VAL A 70 -15.39 7.11 -3.91
C VAL A 70 -16.53 7.75 -4.70
N VAL A 71 -16.71 9.05 -4.53
CA VAL A 71 -17.80 9.82 -5.15
C VAL A 71 -17.32 10.82 -6.22
N ARG A 72 -15.99 11.03 -6.30
CA ARG A 72 -15.38 11.89 -7.32
C ARG A 72 -15.02 11.09 -8.59
N PRO A 73 -14.87 11.77 -9.73
CA PRO A 73 -14.34 11.15 -10.94
C PRO A 73 -13.00 10.47 -10.69
N LEU A 74 -12.76 9.37 -11.39
CA LEU A 74 -11.48 8.65 -11.29
C LEU A 74 -10.33 9.51 -11.83
N PRO A 75 -9.13 9.42 -11.23
CA PRO A 75 -7.98 10.14 -11.71
C PRO A 75 -7.48 9.57 -13.04
N VAL A 76 -6.88 10.43 -13.85
CA VAL A 76 -6.10 9.98 -15.01
C VAL A 76 -4.82 9.32 -14.50
N LEU A 77 -4.62 8.07 -14.88
CA LEU A 77 -3.45 7.31 -14.46
C LEU A 77 -2.23 7.67 -15.33
N PRO A 78 -1.03 7.78 -14.76
CA PRO A 78 0.19 7.90 -15.54
C PRO A 78 0.40 6.69 -16.46
N PRO A 79 0.96 6.87 -17.67
CA PRO A 79 1.13 5.78 -18.65
C PRO A 79 1.99 4.61 -18.17
N LYS A 80 2.84 4.83 -17.17
CA LYS A 80 3.74 3.84 -16.58
C LYS A 80 3.61 3.87 -15.06
N MET A 81 2.50 3.35 -14.56
CA MET A 81 2.32 3.16 -13.12
C MET A 81 2.65 1.71 -12.78
N SER A 82 3.57 1.52 -11.84
CA SER A 82 3.87 0.17 -11.31
C SER A 82 2.66 -0.40 -10.59
N MET A 83 2.41 -1.70 -10.77
CA MET A 83 1.24 -2.39 -10.23
C MET A 83 1.61 -3.62 -9.39
N TYR A 84 2.56 -4.43 -9.86
CA TYR A 84 2.96 -5.68 -9.19
C TYR A 84 4.15 -5.51 -8.24
N ASN A 85 4.91 -4.43 -8.38
CA ASN A 85 6.16 -4.23 -7.63
C ASN A 85 6.36 -2.76 -7.26
N ILE A 86 5.35 -2.19 -6.59
CA ILE A 86 5.36 -0.79 -6.17
C ILE A 86 6.39 -0.60 -5.06
N ALA A 87 7.30 0.34 -5.24
CA ALA A 87 8.35 0.71 -4.29
C ALA A 87 8.50 2.23 -4.17
N PRO A 88 9.04 2.77 -3.08
CA PRO A 88 9.39 4.19 -3.04
C PRO A 88 10.47 4.52 -4.10
N PRO A 89 10.33 5.58 -4.89
CA PRO A 89 9.32 6.64 -4.82
C PRO A 89 8.19 6.51 -5.88
N HIS A 90 7.75 5.31 -6.25
CA HIS A 90 6.70 5.12 -7.25
C HIS A 90 5.41 5.87 -6.87
N ARG A 91 4.59 6.18 -7.88
CA ARG A 91 3.24 6.70 -7.68
C ARG A 91 2.27 5.54 -7.55
N ALA A 92 1.23 5.73 -6.74
CA ALA A 92 0.18 4.76 -6.52
C ALA A 92 -1.16 5.44 -6.21
N LEU A 93 -2.24 4.67 -6.29
CA LEU A 93 -3.57 5.12 -5.92
C LEU A 93 -3.72 5.15 -4.40
N VAL A 94 -4.32 6.23 -3.92
CA VAL A 94 -4.62 6.48 -2.52
C VAL A 94 -6.06 6.96 -2.40
N VAL A 95 -6.82 6.47 -1.42
CA VAL A 95 -8.16 6.96 -1.09
C VAL A 95 -8.04 7.97 0.03
N ARG A 96 -8.63 9.15 -0.15
CA ARG A 96 -8.70 10.19 0.88
C ARG A 96 -10.05 10.90 0.86
N ASP A 97 -10.39 11.57 1.94
CA ASP A 97 -11.46 12.55 2.01
C ASP A 97 -10.86 13.96 1.90
N ASN A 98 -11.22 14.74 0.82
CA ASN A 98 -10.70 16.09 0.59
C ASN A 98 -11.59 16.91 -0.38
N PRO A 99 -12.62 17.62 0.03
CA PRO A 99 -13.50 17.34 1.17
C PRO A 99 -14.44 16.17 0.92
N LYS A 100 -14.44 15.60 -0.27
CA LYS A 100 -15.21 14.42 -0.67
C LYS A 100 -14.26 13.28 -0.99
N ARG A 101 -14.74 12.06 -0.74
CA ARG A 101 -13.95 10.85 -1.01
C ARG A 101 -13.53 10.73 -2.47
N GLU A 102 -12.24 10.57 -2.66
CA GLU A 102 -11.62 10.47 -3.98
C GLU A 102 -10.49 9.45 -4.02
N LEU A 103 -10.21 8.92 -5.21
CA LEU A 103 -8.94 8.30 -5.54
C LEU A 103 -7.99 9.39 -6.05
N ALA A 104 -6.79 9.42 -5.52
CA ALA A 104 -5.74 10.32 -5.96
C ALA A 104 -4.46 9.53 -6.30
N VAL A 105 -3.67 10.00 -7.25
CA VAL A 105 -2.35 9.43 -7.59
C VAL A 105 -1.28 10.20 -6.83
N MET A 106 -0.66 9.58 -5.84
CA MET A 106 0.36 10.20 -4.99
C MET A 106 1.69 9.47 -5.07
N ARG A 107 2.78 10.17 -4.76
CA ARG A 107 4.12 9.58 -4.66
C ARG A 107 4.34 8.94 -3.28
N TRP A 108 4.81 7.70 -3.26
CA TRP A 108 5.17 7.04 -2.01
C TRP A 108 6.48 7.59 -1.44
N GLY A 109 6.42 8.03 -0.20
CA GLY A 109 7.49 8.71 0.51
C GLY A 109 7.09 10.13 0.89
N LEU A 110 6.49 10.28 2.09
CA LEU A 110 5.90 11.53 2.58
C LEU A 110 6.94 12.64 2.65
N VAL A 111 6.57 13.80 2.13
CA VAL A 111 7.36 15.03 2.22
C VAL A 111 6.60 16.02 3.08
N PRO A 112 7.04 16.28 4.32
CA PRO A 112 6.39 17.27 5.18
C PRO A 112 6.33 18.66 4.52
N PRO A 113 5.29 19.48 4.78
CA PRO A 113 5.15 20.81 4.17
C PRO A 113 6.37 21.71 4.39
N GLY A 114 6.98 21.66 5.59
CA GLY A 114 8.17 22.42 5.96
C GLY A 114 9.52 21.87 5.49
N ALA A 115 9.55 20.73 4.80
CA ALA A 115 10.81 20.16 4.34
C ALA A 115 11.49 21.06 3.31
N THR A 116 12.79 21.26 3.45
CA THR A 116 13.60 22.05 2.49
C THR A 116 13.90 21.26 1.22
N ASN A 117 13.99 19.93 1.33
CA ASN A 117 14.32 19.03 0.21
C ASN A 117 13.31 17.90 0.11
N VAL A 118 12.79 17.68 -1.10
CA VAL A 118 11.82 16.61 -1.39
C VAL A 118 12.43 15.19 -1.33
N SER A 119 13.76 15.08 -1.34
CA SER A 119 14.46 13.79 -1.21
C SER A 119 14.27 13.13 0.18
N ILE A 120 13.84 13.89 1.19
CA ILE A 120 13.50 13.35 2.52
C ILE A 120 12.44 12.25 2.42
N GLY A 121 11.55 12.31 1.44
CA GLY A 121 10.53 11.29 1.18
C GLY A 121 11.11 9.88 1.01
N GLN A 122 12.33 9.75 0.48
CA GLN A 122 13.02 8.46 0.34
C GLN A 122 13.27 7.74 1.67
N LYS A 123 13.21 8.46 2.81
CA LYS A 123 13.35 7.93 4.16
C LYS A 123 12.04 7.94 4.95
N MET A 124 10.98 8.47 4.36
CA MET A 124 9.68 8.67 5.00
C MET A 124 8.55 7.90 4.32
N PHE A 125 8.86 6.75 3.73
CA PHE A 125 7.87 5.90 3.08
C PHE A 125 7.05 5.08 4.09
N ASN A 126 7.54 4.88 5.32
CA ASN A 126 6.81 4.27 6.42
C ASN A 126 6.82 5.15 7.68
N ALA A 127 5.70 5.14 8.42
CA ALA A 127 5.56 5.74 9.73
C ALA A 127 5.26 4.63 10.76
N ARG A 128 5.88 4.69 11.95
CA ARG A 128 5.64 3.70 13.00
C ARG A 128 4.39 4.06 13.79
N ALA A 129 3.46 3.12 13.96
CA ALA A 129 2.24 3.27 14.73
C ALA A 129 2.49 3.82 16.14
N GLU A 130 3.54 3.35 16.78
CA GLU A 130 3.90 3.70 18.17
C GLU A 130 4.27 5.18 18.36
N THR A 131 4.66 5.86 17.28
CA THR A 131 5.19 7.24 17.37
C THR A 131 4.56 8.21 16.37
N VAL A 132 3.70 7.74 15.47
CA VAL A 132 3.15 8.53 14.36
C VAL A 132 2.41 9.77 14.84
N ALA A 133 1.66 9.65 15.93
CA ALA A 133 0.87 10.75 16.51
C ALA A 133 1.71 11.83 17.22
N GLN A 134 2.98 11.52 17.56
CA GLN A 134 3.85 12.45 18.32
C GLN A 134 4.99 13.03 17.46
N ARG A 135 5.43 12.33 16.41
CA ARG A 135 6.54 12.80 15.60
C ARG A 135 6.14 14.02 14.76
N PRO A 136 6.85 15.18 14.88
CA PRO A 136 6.47 16.41 14.18
C PRO A 136 6.26 16.26 12.67
N ALA A 137 7.00 15.31 12.04
CA ALA A 137 6.92 15.06 10.62
C ALA A 137 5.61 14.38 10.18
N TYR A 138 4.86 13.77 11.10
CA TYR A 138 3.64 13.01 10.83
C TYR A 138 2.43 13.50 11.61
N ALA A 139 2.62 14.16 12.77
CA ALA A 139 1.54 14.52 13.69
C ALA A 139 0.43 15.33 13.01
N GLY A 140 0.78 16.35 12.23
CA GLY A 140 -0.22 17.14 11.50
C GLY A 140 -0.98 16.33 10.44
N ALA A 141 -0.30 15.39 9.75
CA ALA A 141 -0.96 14.50 8.80
C ALA A 141 -1.83 13.46 9.53
N PHE A 142 -1.41 12.98 10.69
CA PHE A 142 -2.18 12.04 11.52
C PHE A 142 -3.51 12.66 11.98
N GLU A 143 -3.52 13.93 12.32
CA GLU A 143 -4.75 14.64 12.73
C GLU A 143 -5.68 14.93 11.55
N GLN A 144 -5.15 15.36 10.40
CA GLN A 144 -5.96 16.00 9.37
C GLN A 144 -5.90 15.34 7.98
N ARG A 145 -4.90 14.51 7.72
CA ARG A 145 -4.61 13.99 6.36
C ARG A 145 -4.34 12.50 6.39
N ARG A 146 -5.30 11.76 6.95
CA ARG A 146 -5.33 10.32 6.90
C ARG A 146 -5.82 9.86 5.52
N CYS A 147 -5.32 8.72 5.07
CA CYS A 147 -5.71 8.12 3.81
C CYS A 147 -5.66 6.59 3.90
N ILE A 148 -6.26 5.92 2.93
CA ILE A 148 -6.10 4.49 2.72
C ILE A 148 -5.17 4.29 1.52
N VAL A 149 -4.23 3.38 1.64
CA VAL A 149 -3.45 2.86 0.52
C VAL A 149 -4.01 1.48 0.17
N PRO A 150 -4.82 1.36 -0.89
CA PRO A 150 -5.31 0.06 -1.34
C PRO A 150 -4.15 -0.82 -1.78
N ALA A 151 -4.18 -2.09 -1.43
CA ALA A 151 -3.16 -3.04 -1.85
C ALA A 151 -3.77 -4.45 -2.04
N ASP A 152 -3.37 -5.15 -3.09
CA ASP A 152 -3.74 -6.56 -3.29
C ASP A 152 -2.87 -7.49 -2.43
N GLY A 153 -1.75 -6.98 -1.92
CA GLY A 153 -0.84 -7.63 -1.01
C GLY A 153 0.48 -6.87 -0.91
N PHE A 154 1.38 -7.37 -0.09
CA PHE A 154 2.70 -6.77 0.10
C PHE A 154 3.78 -7.85 0.18
N TYR A 155 5.04 -7.43 0.00
CA TYR A 155 6.18 -8.33 0.08
C TYR A 155 6.99 -8.06 1.34
N GLU A 156 7.48 -9.16 1.93
CA GLU A 156 8.52 -9.15 2.95
C GLU A 156 9.52 -10.27 2.70
N TRP A 157 10.72 -10.10 3.23
CA TRP A 157 11.83 -11.03 3.00
C TRP A 157 12.27 -11.65 4.31
N LYS A 158 12.22 -12.98 4.34
CA LYS A 158 12.84 -13.76 5.41
C LYS A 158 14.32 -13.93 5.08
N GLU A 159 15.18 -13.52 6.00
CA GLU A 159 16.62 -13.80 5.92
C GLU A 159 16.94 -15.09 6.68
N SER A 160 17.53 -16.08 6.00
CA SER A 160 18.00 -17.33 6.59
C SER A 160 19.28 -17.74 5.89
N ASP A 161 20.33 -18.03 6.69
CA ASP A 161 21.64 -18.50 6.21
C ASP A 161 22.29 -17.64 5.12
N GLY A 162 22.06 -16.31 5.20
CA GLY A 162 22.58 -15.34 4.24
C GLY A 162 21.80 -15.25 2.93
N ALA A 163 20.75 -16.06 2.73
CA ALA A 163 19.80 -15.96 1.63
C ALA A 163 18.56 -15.18 2.06
N LYS A 164 17.90 -14.53 1.10
CA LYS A 164 16.64 -13.82 1.30
C LYS A 164 15.55 -14.48 0.50
N GLN A 165 14.57 -15.06 1.19
CA GLN A 165 13.37 -15.61 0.58
C GLN A 165 12.26 -14.57 0.60
N ALA A 166 11.74 -14.21 -0.57
CA ALA A 166 10.60 -13.32 -0.70
C ALA A 166 9.28 -14.05 -0.39
N TYR A 167 8.40 -13.36 0.31
CA TYR A 167 7.04 -13.80 0.59
C TYR A 167 6.06 -12.75 0.11
N TYR A 168 5.00 -13.18 -0.55
CA TYR A 168 3.84 -12.37 -0.90
C TYR A 168 2.75 -12.60 0.13
N ILE A 169 2.41 -11.56 0.89
CA ILE A 169 1.39 -11.58 1.92
C ILE A 169 0.11 -10.97 1.35
N LYS A 170 -0.99 -11.71 1.39
CA LYS A 170 -2.29 -11.32 0.83
C LYS A 170 -3.44 -11.74 1.73
N ARG A 171 -4.63 -11.18 1.52
CA ARG A 171 -5.85 -11.64 2.20
C ARG A 171 -6.22 -13.06 1.74
N VAL A 172 -6.77 -13.83 2.67
CA VAL A 172 -7.22 -15.21 2.37
C VAL A 172 -8.41 -15.24 1.41
N ASP A 173 -9.28 -14.23 1.45
CA ASP A 173 -10.44 -14.08 0.56
C ASP A 173 -10.10 -13.46 -0.80
N GLY A 174 -8.86 -13.03 -1.01
CA GLY A 174 -8.38 -12.41 -2.24
C GLY A 174 -8.87 -10.99 -2.48
N ALA A 175 -9.57 -10.36 -1.51
CA ALA A 175 -9.98 -8.96 -1.61
C ALA A 175 -8.80 -8.01 -1.35
N PRO A 176 -8.84 -6.76 -1.87
CA PRO A 176 -7.84 -5.77 -1.55
C PRO A 176 -7.78 -5.44 -0.06
N MET A 177 -6.59 -5.13 0.42
CA MET A 177 -6.31 -4.63 1.76
C MET A 177 -6.47 -3.12 1.81
N ALA A 178 -6.83 -2.59 2.98
CA ALA A 178 -6.84 -1.16 3.29
C ALA A 178 -5.67 -0.84 4.23
N PHE A 179 -4.52 -0.41 3.70
CA PHE A 179 -3.43 0.04 4.59
C PHE A 179 -3.72 1.43 5.13
N ALA A 180 -3.55 1.62 6.44
CA ALA A 180 -3.57 2.94 7.03
C ALA A 180 -2.40 3.78 6.50
N GLY A 181 -2.70 4.93 5.93
CA GLY A 181 -1.73 5.86 5.38
C GLY A 181 -1.94 7.28 5.86
N LEU A 182 -0.93 8.10 5.67
CA LEU A 182 -0.98 9.54 5.85
C LEU A 182 -0.50 10.21 4.56
N TRP A 183 -1.06 11.36 4.24
CA TRP A 183 -0.64 12.10 3.05
C TRP A 183 -0.28 13.56 3.37
N GLU A 184 0.51 14.15 2.49
CA GLU A 184 0.90 15.56 2.55
C GLU A 184 0.96 16.17 1.15
N GLN A 185 0.69 17.46 1.09
CA GLN A 185 0.89 18.26 -0.09
C GLN A 185 1.96 19.32 0.16
N LYS A 186 2.95 19.36 -0.70
CA LYS A 186 4.01 20.36 -0.68
C LYS A 186 3.98 21.18 -1.97
N LYS A 187 4.00 22.51 -1.85
CA LYS A 187 4.24 23.40 -2.99
C LYS A 187 5.69 23.27 -3.45
N THR A 188 5.90 22.97 -4.72
CA THR A 188 7.22 22.94 -5.37
C THR A 188 7.25 23.89 -6.55
N ARG A 189 8.44 24.11 -7.14
CA ARG A 189 8.57 24.93 -8.36
C ARG A 189 7.85 24.31 -9.56
N GLU A 190 7.70 23.00 -9.59
CA GLU A 190 7.02 22.23 -10.64
C GLU A 190 5.52 22.06 -10.40
N GLY A 191 4.98 22.66 -9.33
CA GLY A 191 3.59 22.53 -8.92
C GLY A 191 3.40 21.78 -7.60
N PRO A 192 2.16 21.47 -7.23
CA PRO A 192 1.87 20.73 -6.00
C PRO A 192 2.36 19.30 -6.09
N LEU A 193 3.14 18.87 -5.10
CA LEU A 193 3.59 17.50 -4.94
C LEU A 193 2.79 16.84 -3.82
N GLU A 194 1.99 15.84 -4.16
CA GLU A 194 1.26 15.01 -3.22
C GLU A 194 2.03 13.72 -2.93
N THR A 195 2.18 13.42 -1.66
CA THR A 195 2.98 12.29 -1.17
C THR A 195 2.28 11.57 -0.04
N PHE A 196 2.53 10.28 0.10
CA PHE A 196 1.96 9.48 1.19
C PHE A 196 3.02 8.61 1.89
N THR A 197 2.69 8.14 3.08
CA THR A 197 3.41 7.13 3.85
C THR A 197 2.46 6.05 4.32
N ILE A 198 2.95 4.83 4.50
CA ILE A 198 2.19 3.72 5.07
C ILE A 198 2.50 3.62 6.56
N VAL A 199 1.47 3.50 7.39
CA VAL A 199 1.64 3.26 8.83
C VAL A 199 1.92 1.79 9.06
N THR A 200 2.98 1.49 9.82
CA THR A 200 3.38 0.12 10.14
C THR A 200 3.30 -0.15 11.63
N THR A 201 2.98 -1.38 12.00
CA THR A 201 2.88 -1.87 13.37
C THR A 201 3.71 -3.14 13.56
N THR A 202 3.71 -3.71 14.75
CA THR A 202 4.31 -5.04 15.03
C THR A 202 3.64 -6.12 14.17
N ALA A 203 4.39 -7.13 13.78
CA ALA A 203 3.88 -8.23 12.98
C ALA A 203 2.93 -9.13 13.78
N ASN A 204 1.87 -9.63 13.12
CA ASN A 204 1.03 -10.70 13.65
C ASN A 204 1.70 -12.08 13.48
N ALA A 205 1.05 -13.18 13.92
CA ALA A 205 1.62 -14.52 13.91
C ALA A 205 1.98 -15.03 12.50
N VAL A 206 1.32 -14.55 11.43
CA VAL A 206 1.64 -14.94 10.04
C VAL A 206 2.90 -14.24 9.53
N VAL A 207 3.07 -12.96 9.84
CA VAL A 207 4.20 -12.16 9.33
C VAL A 207 5.43 -12.26 10.23
N ALA A 208 5.27 -12.45 11.54
CA ALA A 208 6.38 -12.48 12.51
C ALA A 208 7.53 -13.46 12.17
N PRO A 209 7.30 -14.64 11.61
CA PRO A 209 8.38 -15.54 11.17
C PRO A 209 9.19 -15.03 9.98
N ILE A 210 8.68 -14.01 9.26
CA ILE A 210 9.28 -13.44 8.05
C ILE A 210 9.95 -12.10 8.38
N HIS A 211 9.20 -11.21 9.04
CA HIS A 211 9.65 -9.86 9.40
C HIS A 211 8.95 -9.38 10.67
N SER A 212 9.61 -8.55 11.48
CA SER A 212 9.08 -8.03 12.75
C SER A 212 8.00 -6.96 12.62
N ARG A 213 7.77 -6.44 11.42
CA ARG A 213 6.81 -5.37 11.15
C ARG A 213 5.89 -5.73 9.99
N MET A 214 4.68 -5.12 9.99
CA MET A 214 3.72 -5.20 8.91
C MET A 214 2.97 -3.88 8.75
N PRO A 215 2.30 -3.60 7.60
CA PRO A 215 1.37 -2.49 7.48
C PRO A 215 0.23 -2.61 8.49
N VAL A 216 -0.29 -1.49 8.97
CA VAL A 216 -1.59 -1.47 9.65
C VAL A 216 -2.66 -1.73 8.59
N ILE A 217 -3.32 -2.88 8.67
CA ILE A 217 -4.37 -3.32 7.74
C ILE A 217 -5.71 -3.13 8.45
N LEU A 218 -6.57 -2.29 7.91
CA LEU A 218 -7.86 -1.93 8.48
C LEU A 218 -8.97 -2.82 7.87
N ASP A 219 -9.88 -3.25 8.71
CA ASP A 219 -11.17 -3.81 8.29
C ASP A 219 -12.13 -2.71 7.81
N GLU A 220 -13.35 -3.07 7.42
CA GLU A 220 -14.30 -2.10 6.88
C GLU A 220 -14.71 -1.03 7.89
N ALA A 221 -14.97 -1.40 9.13
CA ALA A 221 -15.29 -0.45 10.18
C ALA A 221 -14.10 0.46 10.49
N GLY A 222 -12.91 -0.12 10.57
CA GLY A 222 -11.68 0.59 10.86
C GLY A 222 -11.31 1.63 9.80
N TRP A 223 -11.40 1.31 8.49
CA TRP A 223 -11.04 2.30 7.47
C TRP A 223 -12.06 3.43 7.36
N ARG A 224 -13.35 3.18 7.66
CA ARG A 224 -14.36 4.24 7.74
C ARG A 224 -14.00 5.24 8.83
N THR A 225 -13.73 4.76 10.05
CA THR A 225 -13.28 5.57 11.19
C THR A 225 -11.94 6.27 10.88
N TRP A 226 -11.00 5.58 10.20
CA TRP A 226 -9.70 6.15 9.84
C TRP A 226 -9.80 7.36 8.92
N LEU A 227 -10.74 7.35 7.96
CA LEU A 227 -10.95 8.46 7.01
C LEU A 227 -11.83 9.57 7.58
N GLU A 228 -12.59 9.33 8.64
CA GLU A 228 -13.48 10.32 9.23
C GLU A 228 -12.70 11.49 9.83
N ALA A 229 -12.93 12.72 9.30
CA ALA A 229 -12.15 13.89 9.69
C ALA A 229 -12.27 14.21 11.19
N GLU A 230 -13.49 14.10 11.73
CA GLU A 230 -13.82 14.40 13.12
C GLU A 230 -13.70 13.18 14.07
N ALA A 231 -13.10 12.08 13.58
CA ALA A 231 -12.92 10.89 14.40
C ALA A 231 -12.10 11.20 15.66
N ASP A 232 -12.56 10.69 16.79
CA ASP A 232 -11.84 10.80 18.05
C ASP A 232 -10.43 10.23 17.94
N ARG A 233 -9.44 11.00 18.39
CA ARG A 233 -8.01 10.64 18.32
C ARG A 233 -7.72 9.28 18.97
N GLU A 234 -8.40 8.97 20.07
CA GLU A 234 -8.21 7.70 20.75
C GLU A 234 -8.78 6.54 19.92
N ALA A 235 -9.97 6.73 19.31
CA ALA A 235 -10.56 5.75 18.40
C ALA A 235 -9.63 5.45 17.21
N VAL A 236 -9.08 6.50 16.59
CA VAL A 236 -8.10 6.37 15.49
C VAL A 236 -6.82 5.66 15.96
N THR A 237 -6.32 5.98 17.15
CA THR A 237 -5.10 5.35 17.71
C THR A 237 -5.30 3.86 18.00
N ARG A 238 -6.50 3.44 18.45
CA ARG A 238 -6.84 2.02 18.68
C ARG A 238 -6.79 1.17 17.41
N LEU A 239 -6.91 1.78 16.23
CA LEU A 239 -6.79 1.09 14.94
C LEU A 239 -5.34 0.71 14.58
N LEU A 240 -4.35 1.32 15.23
CA LEU A 240 -2.93 1.16 14.92
C LEU A 240 -2.35 -0.15 15.48
N LYS A 241 -2.98 -1.26 15.20
CA LYS A 241 -2.62 -2.61 15.66
C LYS A 241 -2.50 -3.59 14.49
N PRO A 242 -1.84 -4.75 14.68
CA PRO A 242 -1.86 -5.82 13.68
C PRO A 242 -3.30 -6.27 13.38
N CYS A 243 -3.57 -6.64 12.12
CA CYS A 243 -4.82 -7.32 11.79
C CYS A 243 -4.84 -8.76 12.33
N GLU A 244 -6.02 -9.36 12.36
CA GLU A 244 -6.19 -10.77 12.74
C GLU A 244 -5.37 -11.67 11.82
N SER A 245 -4.66 -12.65 12.40
CA SER A 245 -3.79 -13.56 11.65
C SER A 245 -4.56 -14.42 10.66
N SER A 246 -5.80 -14.79 10.97
CA SER A 246 -6.69 -15.54 10.09
C SER A 246 -7.12 -14.79 8.83
N ALA A 247 -6.98 -13.46 8.82
CA ALA A 247 -7.38 -12.63 7.67
C ALA A 247 -6.37 -12.66 6.52
N ILE A 248 -5.13 -13.06 6.77
CA ILE A 248 -4.04 -12.99 5.79
C ILE A 248 -3.29 -14.32 5.68
N THR A 249 -2.62 -14.51 4.56
CA THR A 249 -1.72 -15.64 4.32
C THR A 249 -0.43 -15.17 3.67
N ALA A 250 0.66 -15.89 3.88
CA ALA A 250 1.95 -15.64 3.28
C ALA A 250 2.33 -16.81 2.36
N VAL A 251 2.67 -16.53 1.12
CA VAL A 251 3.13 -17.52 0.14
C VAL A 251 4.55 -17.19 -0.30
N ARG A 252 5.39 -18.20 -0.47
CA ARG A 252 6.74 -18.02 -1.03
C ARG A 252 6.64 -17.64 -2.49
N VAL A 253 7.44 -16.65 -2.91
CA VAL A 253 7.54 -16.24 -4.31
C VAL A 253 9.00 -16.26 -4.77
N GLY A 254 9.21 -16.37 -6.08
CA GLY A 254 10.55 -16.41 -6.66
C GLY A 254 11.31 -15.09 -6.56
N ASP A 255 12.56 -15.12 -6.99
CA ASP A 255 13.48 -13.97 -6.93
C ASP A 255 13.15 -12.86 -7.95
N HIS A 256 12.19 -13.09 -8.84
CA HIS A 256 11.77 -12.14 -9.86
C HIS A 256 11.39 -10.77 -9.26
N VAL A 257 10.70 -10.78 -8.12
CA VAL A 257 10.30 -9.57 -7.39
C VAL A 257 11.49 -8.75 -6.84
N ASN A 258 12.67 -9.34 -6.68
CA ASN A 258 13.85 -8.66 -6.14
C ASN A 258 14.32 -7.52 -7.06
N THR A 259 14.10 -7.63 -8.36
CA THR A 259 14.44 -6.63 -9.36
C THR A 259 13.31 -5.61 -9.50
N LEU A 260 13.59 -4.35 -9.19
CA LEU A 260 12.58 -3.27 -9.19
C LEU A 260 11.93 -3.00 -10.56
N THR A 261 12.63 -3.31 -11.64
CA THR A 261 12.10 -3.15 -13.00
C THR A 261 11.16 -4.27 -13.45
N ASN A 262 11.09 -5.36 -12.68
CA ASN A 262 10.13 -6.42 -12.91
C ASN A 262 8.80 -6.00 -12.27
N ASP A 263 7.78 -5.85 -13.10
CA ASP A 263 6.46 -5.35 -12.69
C ASP A 263 5.37 -6.07 -13.49
N ASP A 264 5.26 -7.37 -13.26
CA ASP A 264 4.35 -8.28 -13.95
C ASP A 264 3.84 -9.39 -13.00
N ALA A 265 2.94 -10.24 -13.51
CA ALA A 265 2.30 -11.28 -12.73
C ALA A 265 3.26 -12.35 -12.16
N GLU A 266 4.47 -12.46 -12.72
CA GLU A 266 5.50 -13.36 -12.20
C GLU A 266 5.96 -12.98 -10.80
N CYS A 267 5.89 -11.67 -10.45
CA CYS A 267 6.25 -11.18 -9.11
C CYS A 267 5.41 -11.82 -7.99
N VAL A 268 4.16 -12.20 -8.26
CA VAL A 268 3.23 -12.78 -7.28
C VAL A 268 3.03 -14.29 -7.43
N ARG A 269 3.75 -14.92 -8.37
CA ARG A 269 3.62 -16.35 -8.60
C ARG A 269 4.19 -17.13 -7.42
N ALA A 270 3.32 -17.97 -6.81
CA ALA A 270 3.75 -18.88 -5.75
C ALA A 270 4.78 -19.87 -6.28
N MET A 271 5.83 -20.11 -5.49
CA MET A 271 6.74 -21.23 -5.74
C MET A 271 6.03 -22.53 -5.39
N GLU A 272 6.15 -23.52 -6.28
CA GLU A 272 5.80 -24.88 -5.96
C GLU A 272 6.74 -25.39 -4.86
N GLY A 273 6.18 -25.95 -3.80
CA GLY A 273 6.90 -26.40 -2.61
C GLY A 273 7.67 -27.68 -2.82
#